data_61cb2432e3665d689911d2de440d25ad
#
_entry.id   61cb2432e3665d689911d2de440d25ad
#
_cell.length_a   1.000
_cell.length_b   1.000
_cell.length_c   1.000
_cell.angle_alpha   90.00
_cell.angle_beta   90.00
_cell.angle_gamma   90.00
#
_symmetry.space_group_name_H-M   'P 1'
#
loop_
_entity.id
_entity.type
_entity.pdbx_description
1 polymer ?
#
loop_
_entity_poly.entity_id
_entity_poly.type
_entity_poly.pdbx_seq_one_letter_code
_entity_poly.pdbx_strand_id
1 'polypeptide(L)' 'MIILTRLDGKEFLLNEELIEVVNETPDTVIVLENGHSYIVRESLNELVEKIRESNRLARRERFKARKTDAPLT' A
#
# COMPACT_ATOMS: atom_id res chain seq x y z
N MET A 1 -1.00 1.61 -4.59
CA MET A 1 -1.80 0.35 -4.50
C MET A 1 -0.90 -0.82 -4.20
N ILE A 2 -1.30 -1.64 -3.25
CA ILE A 2 -0.55 -2.83 -2.89
C ILE A 2 -1.49 -4.03 -2.90
N ILE A 3 -0.94 -5.21 -3.14
CA ILE A 3 -1.70 -6.46 -3.13
C ILE A 3 -1.47 -7.15 -1.80
N LEU A 4 -2.56 -7.45 -1.11
CA LEU A 4 -2.52 -8.13 0.18
C LEU A 4 -3.35 -9.39 0.13
N THR A 5 -3.12 -10.29 1.08
CA THR A 5 -3.78 -11.59 1.14
C THR A 5 -4.65 -11.68 2.38
N ARG A 6 -5.94 -11.94 2.18
CA ARG A 6 -6.86 -12.18 3.29
C ARG A 6 -6.55 -13.51 3.96
N LEU A 7 -7.10 -13.70 5.13
CA LEU A 7 -6.86 -14.95 5.86
C LEU A 7 -7.35 -16.18 5.08
N ASP A 8 -8.36 -16.02 4.25
CA ASP A 8 -8.88 -17.12 3.42
C ASP A 8 -8.05 -17.39 2.18
N GLY A 9 -6.97 -16.64 1.98
CA GLY A 9 -6.06 -16.81 0.87
C GLY A 9 -6.39 -15.97 -0.36
N LYS A 10 -7.47 -15.23 -0.34
CA LYS A 10 -7.83 -14.38 -1.47
C LYS A 10 -7.05 -13.08 -1.45
N GLU A 11 -6.58 -12.68 -2.61
CA GLU A 11 -5.83 -11.44 -2.75
C GLU A 11 -6.76 -10.26 -3.05
N PHE A 12 -6.33 -9.08 -2.65
CA PHE A 12 -7.07 -7.87 -2.95
C PHE A 12 -6.11 -6.69 -3.06
N LEU A 13 -6.55 -5.66 -3.76
CA LEU A 13 -5.79 -4.42 -3.90
C LEU A 13 -6.22 -3.44 -2.82
N LEU A 14 -5.25 -2.78 -2.24
CA LEU A 14 -5.50 -1.78 -1.22
C LEU A 14 -4.74 -0.50 -1.57
N ASN A 15 -5.40 0.63 -1.40
CA ASN A 15 -4.74 1.92 -1.51
C ASN A 15 -4.07 2.22 -0.17
N GLU A 16 -2.75 2.11 -0.13
CA GLU A 16 -1.98 2.28 1.11
C GLU A 16 -2.08 3.69 1.68
N GLU A 17 -2.48 4.65 0.88
CA GLU A 17 -2.64 6.02 1.36
C GLU A 17 -3.83 6.18 2.30
N LEU A 18 -4.75 5.23 2.27
CA LEU A 18 -5.92 5.24 3.15
C LEU A 18 -5.67 4.58 4.50
N ILE A 19 -4.49 4.00 4.69
CA ILE A 19 -4.17 3.32 5.94
C ILE A 19 -3.96 4.34 7.05
N GLU A 20 -4.68 4.16 8.14
CA GLU A 20 -4.49 5.00 9.33
C GLU A 20 -3.58 4.31 10.33
N VAL A 21 -3.86 3.04 10.64
CA VAL A 21 -3.13 2.29 11.66
C VAL A 21 -3.01 0.84 11.25
N VAL A 22 -1.89 0.22 11.60
CA VAL A 22 -1.68 -1.21 11.43
C VAL A 22 -1.26 -1.81 12.76
N ASN A 23 -1.96 -2.85 13.20
CA ASN A 23 -1.63 -3.61 14.40
C ASN A 23 -1.25 -5.02 13.98
N GLU A 24 -0.25 -5.60 14.62
CA GLU A 24 0.24 -6.91 14.22
C GLU A 24 -0.14 -8.06 15.18
N THR A 25 -0.51 -7.76 16.39
CA THR A 25 -0.76 -8.80 17.40
C THR A 25 -2.23 -8.94 17.68
N PRO A 26 -2.81 -10.17 17.61
CA PRO A 26 -2.19 -11.43 17.17
C PRO A 26 -2.07 -11.57 15.66
N ASP A 27 -2.88 -10.84 14.89
CA ASP A 27 -2.86 -10.86 13.43
C ASP A 27 -2.61 -9.46 12.92
N THR A 28 -2.17 -9.37 11.66
CA THR A 28 -1.99 -8.07 11.03
C THR A 28 -3.35 -7.49 10.66
N VAL A 29 -3.76 -6.45 11.36
CA VAL A 29 -5.03 -5.77 11.13
C VAL A 29 -4.73 -4.37 10.62
N ILE A 30 -5.29 -4.05 9.46
CA ILE A 30 -5.13 -2.74 8.83
C ILE A 30 -6.42 -1.96 9.01
N VAL A 31 -6.32 -0.78 9.61
CA VAL A 31 -7.46 0.11 9.82
C VAL A 31 -7.33 1.29 8.86
N LEU A 32 -8.37 1.53 8.09
CA LEU A 32 -8.40 2.62 7.12
C LEU A 32 -9.05 3.86 7.70
N GLU A 33 -8.80 5.00 7.07
CA GLU A 33 -9.34 6.28 7.50
C GLU A 33 -10.87 6.31 7.52
N ASN A 34 -11.51 5.52 6.67
CA ASN A 34 -12.97 5.45 6.63
C ASN A 34 -13.57 4.53 7.70
N GLY A 35 -12.73 3.96 8.57
CA GLY A 35 -13.18 3.09 9.64
C GLY A 35 -13.23 1.61 9.28
N HIS A 36 -13.02 1.27 8.02
CA HIS A 36 -12.98 -0.13 7.62
C HIS A 36 -11.67 -0.77 8.06
N SER A 37 -11.70 -2.06 8.33
CA SER A 37 -10.49 -2.79 8.72
C SER A 37 -10.42 -4.11 7.97
N TYR A 38 -9.19 -4.58 7.78
CA TYR A 38 -8.91 -5.84 7.09
C TYR A 38 -7.87 -6.62 7.86
N ILE A 39 -8.05 -7.93 7.93
CA ILE A 39 -7.06 -8.83 8.52
C ILE A 39 -6.35 -9.53 7.38
N VAL A 40 -5.03 -9.46 7.37
CA VAL A 40 -4.24 -9.99 6.26
C VAL A 40 -3.18 -10.95 6.76
N ARG A 41 -2.66 -11.77 5.85
CA ARG A 41 -1.61 -12.75 6.17
C ARG A 41 -0.23 -12.15 6.22
N GLU A 42 -0.01 -11.05 5.51
CA GLU A 42 1.29 -10.39 5.49
C GLU A 42 1.66 -9.91 6.88
N SER A 43 2.96 -10.02 7.21
CA SER A 43 3.46 -9.46 8.45
C SER A 43 3.59 -7.94 8.31
N LEU A 44 3.78 -7.27 9.43
CA LEU A 44 4.01 -5.82 9.41
C LEU A 44 5.21 -5.47 8.55
N ASN A 45 6.29 -6.25 8.65
CA ASN A 45 7.48 -6.00 7.84
C ASN A 45 7.21 -6.15 6.35
N GLU A 46 6.45 -7.19 5.98
CA GLU A 46 6.09 -7.40 4.60
C GLU A 46 5.22 -6.26 4.08
N LEU A 47 4.31 -5.78 4.91
CA LEU A 47 3.44 -4.67 4.56
C LEU A 47 4.26 -3.40 4.32
N VAL A 48 5.20 -3.12 5.20
CA VAL A 48 6.08 -1.95 5.08
C VAL A 48 6.87 -2.02 3.77
N GLU A 49 7.38 -3.20 3.44
CA GLU A 49 8.14 -3.37 2.20
C GLU A 49 7.28 -3.15 0.97
N LYS A 50 6.05 -3.65 0.99
CA LYS A 50 5.12 -3.45 -0.13
C LYS A 50 4.79 -1.97 -0.31
N ILE A 51 4.58 -1.25 0.77
CA ILE A 51 4.28 0.18 0.73
C ILE A 51 5.48 0.95 0.20
N ARG A 52 6.67 0.60 0.68
CA ARG A 52 7.90 1.26 0.25
C ARG A 52 8.13 1.07 -1.24
N GLU A 53 7.92 -0.15 -1.73
CA GLU A 53 8.08 -0.44 -3.14
C GLU A 53 7.06 0.32 -3.98
N SER A 54 5.82 0.37 -3.54
CA SER A 54 4.77 1.09 -4.24
C SER A 54 5.09 2.59 -4.32
N ASN A 55 5.56 3.15 -3.22
CA ASN A 55 5.93 4.56 -3.19
C ASN A 55 7.11 4.86 -4.11
N ARG A 56 8.07 3.96 -4.16
CA ARG A 56 9.23 4.13 -5.02
C ARG A 56 8.82 4.14 -6.48
N LEU A 57 7.95 3.22 -6.89
CA LEU A 57 7.47 3.15 -8.26
C LEU A 57 6.65 4.38 -8.62
N ALA A 58 5.79 4.81 -7.73
CA ALA A 58 4.98 6.01 -7.96
C ALA A 58 5.87 7.24 -8.12
N ARG A 59 6.92 7.33 -7.34
CA ARG A 59 7.87 8.43 -7.43
C ARG A 59 8.58 8.44 -8.77
N ARG A 60 8.99 7.27 -9.25
CA ARG A 60 9.65 7.15 -10.54
C ARG A 60 8.74 7.58 -11.66
N GLU A 61 7.51 7.16 -11.61
CA GLU A 61 6.54 7.52 -12.64
C GLU A 61 6.24 9.01 -12.64
N ARG A 62 6.10 9.58 -11.46
CA ARG A 62 5.89 11.01 -11.32
C ARG A 62 7.06 11.80 -11.90
N PHE A 63 8.26 11.30 -11.65
CA PHE A 63 9.45 11.94 -12.15
C PHE A 63 9.51 11.88 -13.67
N LYS A 64 9.16 10.75 -14.25
CA LYS A 64 9.11 10.59 -15.71
C LYS A 64 8.10 11.52 -16.34
N ALA A 65 6.92 11.63 -15.73
CA ALA A 65 5.88 12.51 -16.24
C ALA A 65 6.34 13.96 -16.23
N ARG A 66 6.98 14.37 -15.14
CA ARG A 66 7.52 15.73 -15.04
C ARG A 66 8.57 16.00 -16.10
N LYS A 67 9.42 15.03 -16.36
CA LYS A 67 10.44 15.13 -17.38
C LYS A 67 9.83 15.30 -18.75
N THR A 68 8.76 14.57 -18.99
CA THR A 68 8.04 14.64 -20.25
C THR A 68 7.36 16.00 -20.43
N ASP A 69 6.81 16.53 -19.35
CA ASP A 69 6.10 17.79 -19.38
C ASP A 69 7.02 18.99 -19.50
N ALA A 70 8.21 18.88 -18.94
CA ALA A 70 9.14 20.00 -18.91
C ALA A 70 9.41 20.62 -20.30
N PRO A 71 9.64 19.81 -21.34
CA PRO A 71 9.87 20.37 -22.67
C PRO A 71 8.65 21.05 -23.27
N LEU A 72 7.47 20.73 -22.77
CA LEU A 72 6.23 21.30 -23.27
C LEU A 72 5.93 22.66 -22.66
N THR A 73 6.52 22.92 -21.55
CA THR A 73 6.32 24.18 -20.86
C THR A 73 7.48 25.12 -21.04
#